data_0f27eeb499a0e0ce90d3690044221738
#
_entry.id   0f27eeb499a0e0ce90d3690044221738
#
_cell.length_a   1.000
_cell.length_b   1.000
_cell.length_c   1.000
_cell.angle_alpha   90.00
_cell.angle_beta   90.00
_cell.angle_gamma   90.00
#
_symmetry.space_group_name_H-M   'P 1'
#
loop_
_entity.id
_entity.type
_entity.pdbx_description
1 polymer ?
#
loop_
_entity_poly.entity_id
_entity_poly.type
_entity_poly.pdbx_seq_one_letter_code
_entity_poly.pdbx_strand_id
1 'polypeptide(L)'
;GGYVSIRYHHSSFKQLVRDFFQVKQAPLNYLLVLIFIGLDFLPLVLSGKMIIPTWYLPIILFVKALVFGGIEEIGWRYFFQPTLQEKLPYLVSTLCTFVAWSLWHLFYFYIDGSLTTIHLLPFLLGLLSNCFILSAIYTRTRSLWLCVMTHALINSLSQLSSAESVWLSLVIKVLIILLAMRIASSSVEKSKS
;
A
#
# COMPACT_ATOMS: atom_id res chain seq x y z
N GLY A 1 10.84 -5.65 11.12
CA GLY A 1 11.00 -5.67 9.65
C GLY A 1 12.46 -5.70 9.24
N GLY A 2 13.19 -4.55 9.27
CA GLY A 2 14.56 -4.47 8.73
C GLY A 2 15.57 -5.46 9.31
N TYR A 3 15.62 -5.62 10.64
CA TYR A 3 16.51 -6.59 11.29
C TYR A 3 16.25 -8.04 10.82
N VAL A 4 14.98 -8.43 10.74
CA VAL A 4 14.58 -9.79 10.31
C VAL A 4 14.92 -10.00 8.84
N SER A 5 14.69 -9.01 7.98
CA SER A 5 15.07 -9.05 6.56
C SER A 5 16.58 -9.24 6.36
N ILE A 6 17.40 -8.52 7.13
CA ILE A 6 18.87 -8.67 7.12
C ILE A 6 19.29 -10.06 7.60
N ARG A 7 18.66 -10.57 8.66
CA ARG A 7 19.02 -11.85 9.27
C ARG A 7 18.65 -13.07 8.44
N TYR A 8 17.47 -13.05 7.80
CA TYR A 8 16.90 -14.24 7.12
C TYR A 8 16.98 -14.20 5.60
N HIS A 9 16.98 -13.02 4.97
CA HIS A 9 17.13 -12.90 3.51
C HIS A 9 18.55 -12.51 3.07
N HIS A 10 19.53 -12.48 4.02
CA HIS A 10 20.94 -12.11 3.74
C HIS A 10 21.12 -10.76 3.03
N SER A 11 20.10 -9.88 3.06
CA SER A 11 20.20 -8.54 2.50
C SER A 11 21.04 -7.66 3.42
N SER A 12 22.01 -6.93 2.85
CA SER A 12 22.77 -5.98 3.68
C SER A 12 21.93 -4.74 3.99
N PHE A 13 22.20 -4.07 5.12
CA PHE A 13 21.57 -2.79 5.46
C PHE A 13 21.73 -1.75 4.32
N LYS A 14 22.92 -1.72 3.70
CA LYS A 14 23.19 -0.86 2.53
C LYS A 14 22.27 -1.16 1.34
N GLN A 15 21.98 -2.43 1.09
CA GLN A 15 21.03 -2.83 0.04
C GLN A 15 19.61 -2.39 0.38
N LEU A 16 19.16 -2.58 1.61
CA LEU A 16 17.84 -2.16 2.06
C LEU A 16 17.63 -0.64 1.87
N VAL A 17 18.62 0.17 2.29
CA VAL A 17 18.58 1.63 2.10
C VAL A 17 18.55 1.99 0.60
N ARG A 18 19.36 1.31 -0.21
CA ARG A 18 19.36 1.53 -1.66
C ARG A 18 17.99 1.20 -2.26
N ASP A 19 17.39 0.07 -1.92
CA ASP A 19 16.11 -0.38 -2.48
C ASP A 19 14.95 0.49 -2.00
N PHE A 20 15.05 1.05 -0.78
CA PHE A 20 14.09 2.02 -0.23
C PHE A 20 14.09 3.35 -1.00
N PHE A 21 15.24 3.80 -1.52
CA PHE A 21 15.39 5.05 -2.27
C PHE A 21 15.65 4.83 -3.78
N GLN A 22 15.35 3.65 -4.30
CA GLN A 22 15.60 3.34 -5.70
C GLN A 22 14.53 3.96 -6.62
N VAL A 23 14.57 5.29 -6.74
CA VAL A 23 13.62 6.07 -7.55
C VAL A 23 13.71 5.77 -9.04
N LYS A 24 14.84 5.28 -9.54
CA LYS A 24 15.01 4.97 -10.97
C LYS A 24 14.31 3.66 -11.30
N GLN A 25 13.06 3.75 -11.75
CA GLN A 25 12.21 2.64 -12.18
C GLN A 25 11.76 2.86 -13.63
N ALA A 26 11.30 1.78 -14.28
CA ALA A 26 10.70 1.89 -15.62
C ALA A 26 9.45 2.79 -15.59
N PRO A 27 9.23 3.67 -16.59
CA PRO A 27 8.05 4.55 -16.63
C PRO A 27 6.72 3.81 -16.49
N LEU A 28 6.63 2.60 -17.07
CA LEU A 28 5.43 1.75 -16.99
C LEU A 28 5.09 1.35 -15.55
N ASN A 29 6.09 1.23 -14.68
CA ASN A 29 5.87 0.91 -13.26
C ASN A 29 5.27 2.12 -12.51
N TYR A 30 5.69 3.33 -12.85
CA TYR A 30 5.06 4.55 -12.33
C TYR A 30 3.64 4.74 -12.87
N LEU A 31 3.39 4.41 -14.15
CA LEU A 31 2.04 4.41 -14.70
C LEU A 31 1.11 3.44 -13.95
N LEU A 32 1.61 2.27 -13.57
CA LEU A 32 0.85 1.32 -12.76
C LEU A 32 0.46 1.92 -11.40
N VAL A 33 1.37 2.62 -10.73
CA VAL A 33 1.07 3.34 -9.48
C VAL A 33 0.00 4.40 -9.71
N LEU A 34 0.14 5.21 -10.77
CA LEU A 34 -0.83 6.25 -11.10
C LEU A 34 -2.23 5.69 -11.40
N ILE A 35 -2.31 4.53 -12.06
CA ILE A 35 -3.60 3.85 -12.30
C ILE A 35 -4.25 3.45 -10.98
N PHE A 36 -3.52 2.82 -10.07
CA PHE A 36 -4.07 2.42 -8.78
C PHE A 36 -4.48 3.61 -7.92
N ILE A 37 -3.63 4.64 -7.80
CA ILE A 37 -3.93 5.86 -7.06
C ILE A 37 -5.13 6.59 -7.70
N GLY A 38 -5.15 6.71 -9.03
CA GLY A 38 -6.26 7.32 -9.76
C GLY A 38 -7.59 6.61 -9.53
N LEU A 39 -7.60 5.28 -9.51
CA LEU A 39 -8.79 4.48 -9.21
C LEU A 39 -9.21 4.65 -7.74
N ASP A 40 -8.28 4.52 -6.80
CA ASP A 40 -8.60 4.55 -5.36
C ASP A 40 -9.18 5.90 -4.93
N PHE A 41 -8.70 7.00 -5.50
CA PHE A 41 -9.18 8.36 -5.20
C PHE A 41 -10.24 8.90 -6.20
N LEU A 42 -10.64 8.11 -7.21
CA LEU A 42 -11.67 8.52 -8.16
C LEU A 42 -13.00 8.92 -7.49
N PRO A 43 -13.54 8.17 -6.51
CA PRO A 43 -14.77 8.55 -5.82
C PRO A 43 -14.68 9.91 -5.14
N LEU A 44 -13.51 10.19 -4.54
CA LEU A 44 -13.25 11.45 -3.87
C LEU A 44 -13.20 12.63 -4.84
N VAL A 45 -12.51 12.48 -5.96
CA VAL A 45 -12.40 13.51 -7.00
C VAL A 45 -13.76 13.81 -7.62
N LEU A 46 -14.53 12.75 -7.97
CA LEU A 46 -15.85 12.90 -8.56
C LEU A 46 -16.88 13.53 -7.60
N SER A 47 -16.73 13.31 -6.30
CA SER A 47 -17.61 13.92 -5.29
C SER A 47 -17.26 15.37 -4.95
N GLY A 48 -16.11 15.89 -5.44
CA GLY A 48 -15.64 17.24 -5.13
C GLY A 48 -15.26 17.45 -3.65
N LYS A 49 -14.95 16.35 -2.94
CA LYS A 49 -14.73 16.37 -1.48
C LYS A 49 -13.25 16.37 -1.08
N MET A 50 -12.38 16.78 -1.98
CA MET A 50 -10.97 17.00 -1.71
C MET A 50 -10.78 18.35 -1.05
N ILE A 51 -10.11 18.39 0.11
CA ILE A 51 -9.87 19.60 0.90
C ILE A 51 -8.37 19.87 0.92
N ILE A 52 -7.94 20.93 0.24
CA ILE A 52 -6.55 21.40 0.23
C ILE A 52 -6.51 22.80 0.83
N PRO A 53 -6.37 22.92 2.17
CA PRO A 53 -6.42 24.23 2.84
C PRO A 53 -5.29 25.15 2.44
N THR A 54 -4.10 24.57 2.13
CA THR A 54 -2.91 25.33 1.71
C THR A 54 -2.14 24.50 0.66
N TRP A 55 -1.48 25.18 -0.27
CA TRP A 55 -0.76 24.55 -1.38
C TRP A 55 0.41 23.64 -0.93
N TYR A 56 1.02 23.90 0.22
CA TYR A 56 2.16 23.14 0.75
C TYR A 56 1.75 21.94 1.59
N LEU A 57 0.49 21.86 2.08
CA LEU A 57 0.02 20.80 2.95
C LEU A 57 0.17 19.40 2.32
N PRO A 58 -0.19 19.15 1.04
CA PRO A 58 0.02 17.85 0.41
C PRO A 58 1.49 17.40 0.43
N ILE A 59 2.43 18.35 0.27
CA ILE A 59 3.86 18.07 0.26
C ILE A 59 4.32 17.64 1.66
N ILE A 60 3.90 18.35 2.71
CA ILE A 60 4.24 18.00 4.10
C ILE A 60 3.68 16.64 4.46
N LEU A 61 2.42 16.37 4.13
CA LEU A 61 1.77 15.08 4.39
C LEU A 61 2.47 13.95 3.64
N PHE A 62 2.88 14.16 2.40
CA PHE A 62 3.61 13.17 1.63
C PHE A 62 4.99 12.86 2.25
N VAL A 63 5.77 13.87 2.61
CA VAL A 63 7.08 13.68 3.25
C VAL A 63 6.93 12.96 4.60
N LYS A 64 5.92 13.35 5.41
CA LYS A 64 5.60 12.65 6.66
C LYS A 64 5.23 11.18 6.39
N ALA A 65 4.41 10.92 5.40
CA ALA A 65 3.96 9.58 5.05
C ALA A 65 5.07 8.70 4.46
N LEU A 66 6.06 9.28 3.76
CA LEU A 66 7.27 8.56 3.32
C LEU A 66 8.04 7.98 4.50
N VAL A 67 8.16 8.74 5.59
CA VAL A 67 8.89 8.29 6.78
C VAL A 67 8.05 7.28 7.56
N PHE A 68 6.83 7.62 7.94
CA PHE A 68 6.03 6.77 8.84
C PHE A 68 5.38 5.59 8.10
N GLY A 69 4.67 5.82 6.99
CA GLY A 69 4.04 4.77 6.21
C GLY A 69 5.04 3.97 5.35
N GLY A 70 6.00 4.68 4.74
CA GLY A 70 6.99 4.03 3.87
C GLY A 70 7.88 3.03 4.59
N ILE A 71 8.27 3.27 5.84
CA ILE A 71 9.07 2.34 6.65
C ILE A 71 8.31 1.02 6.91
N GLU A 72 7.00 1.04 6.99
CA GLU A 72 6.18 -0.16 7.16
C GLU A 72 6.37 -1.15 5.99
N GLU A 73 6.60 -0.65 4.77
CA GLU A 73 6.76 -1.49 3.57
C GLU A 73 8.00 -2.39 3.63
N ILE A 74 9.01 -2.02 4.43
CA ILE A 74 10.15 -2.89 4.73
C ILE A 74 9.68 -4.15 5.46
N GLY A 75 8.72 -4.01 6.37
CA GLY A 75 8.12 -5.14 7.08
C GLY A 75 7.16 -5.93 6.19
N TRP A 76 6.21 -5.24 5.58
CA TRP A 76 5.07 -5.88 4.91
C TRP A 76 5.42 -6.42 3.53
N ARG A 77 6.02 -5.61 2.63
CA ARG A 77 6.24 -5.97 1.21
C ARG A 77 7.63 -6.46 0.91
N TYR A 78 8.64 -5.96 1.64
CA TYR A 78 10.01 -6.42 1.41
C TYR A 78 10.32 -7.74 2.13
N PHE A 79 9.64 -8.05 3.25
CA PHE A 79 9.88 -9.26 4.04
C PHE A 79 8.65 -10.16 4.18
N PHE A 80 7.59 -9.72 4.87
CA PHE A 80 6.52 -10.61 5.36
C PHE A 80 5.75 -11.28 4.22
N GLN A 81 5.24 -10.52 3.28
CA GLN A 81 4.44 -11.06 2.19
C GLN A 81 5.25 -11.94 1.22
N PRO A 82 6.49 -11.59 0.77
CA PRO A 82 7.30 -12.49 -0.05
C PRO A 82 7.58 -13.83 0.63
N THR A 83 7.88 -13.83 1.92
CA THR A 83 8.09 -15.05 2.69
C THR A 83 6.84 -15.95 2.71
N LEU A 84 5.65 -15.36 2.83
CA LEU A 84 4.41 -16.11 2.70
C LEU A 84 4.21 -16.65 1.28
N GLN A 85 4.56 -15.88 0.25
CA GLN A 85 4.41 -16.27 -1.16
C GLN A 85 5.33 -17.40 -1.58
N GLU A 86 6.36 -17.73 -0.82
CA GLU A 86 7.17 -18.94 -1.04
C GLU A 86 6.35 -20.23 -0.86
N LYS A 87 5.31 -20.22 -0.02
CA LYS A 87 4.51 -21.38 0.35
C LYS A 87 3.02 -21.25 0.03
N LEU A 88 2.53 -20.04 -0.10
CA LEU A 88 1.11 -19.74 -0.26
C LEU A 88 0.84 -19.02 -1.59
N PRO A 89 -0.31 -19.26 -2.22
CA PRO A 89 -0.71 -18.51 -3.40
C PRO A 89 -0.91 -17.03 -3.07
N TYR A 90 -0.81 -16.17 -4.10
CA TYR A 90 -0.90 -14.71 -3.99
C TYR A 90 -2.09 -14.23 -3.15
N LEU A 91 -3.29 -14.76 -3.43
CA LEU A 91 -4.50 -14.36 -2.71
C LEU A 91 -4.39 -14.62 -1.21
N VAL A 92 -3.97 -15.84 -0.82
CA VAL A 92 -3.87 -16.24 0.58
C VAL A 92 -2.79 -15.43 1.29
N SER A 93 -1.61 -15.27 0.69
CA SER A 93 -0.53 -14.46 1.28
C SER A 93 -0.93 -12.98 1.45
N THR A 94 -1.70 -12.42 0.49
CA THR A 94 -2.21 -11.05 0.58
C THR A 94 -3.24 -10.92 1.70
N LEU A 95 -4.16 -11.89 1.85
CA LEU A 95 -5.13 -11.87 2.93
C LEU A 95 -4.48 -12.08 4.32
N CYS A 96 -3.48 -12.95 4.44
CA CYS A 96 -2.69 -13.08 5.68
C CYS A 96 -1.98 -11.76 6.02
N THR A 97 -1.41 -11.09 5.01
CA THR A 97 -0.78 -9.78 5.22
C THR A 97 -1.80 -8.73 5.64
N PHE A 98 -2.99 -8.72 5.03
CA PHE A 98 -4.09 -7.83 5.43
C PHE A 98 -4.50 -8.05 6.89
N VAL A 99 -4.69 -9.30 7.33
CA VAL A 99 -5.06 -9.61 8.72
C VAL A 99 -3.97 -9.12 9.69
N ALA A 100 -2.70 -9.43 9.41
CA ALA A 100 -1.58 -8.99 10.26
C ALA A 100 -1.47 -7.46 10.31
N TRP A 101 -1.66 -6.79 9.18
CA TRP A 101 -1.61 -5.32 9.08
C TRP A 101 -2.81 -4.65 9.75
N SER A 102 -4.00 -5.28 9.67
CA SER A 102 -5.20 -4.85 10.41
C SER A 102 -4.98 -4.91 11.92
N LEU A 103 -4.44 -6.02 12.42
CA LEU A 103 -4.11 -6.18 13.84
C LEU A 103 -3.10 -5.12 14.30
N TRP A 104 -2.06 -4.84 13.51
CA TRP A 104 -1.10 -3.79 13.77
C TRP A 104 -1.77 -2.42 13.95
N HIS A 105 -2.68 -2.05 13.05
CA HIS A 105 -3.41 -0.79 13.14
C HIS A 105 -4.38 -0.75 14.33
N LEU A 106 -5.06 -1.84 14.64
CA LEU A 106 -5.93 -1.91 15.83
C LEU A 106 -5.14 -1.71 17.12
N PHE A 107 -3.95 -2.31 17.24
CA PHE A 107 -3.03 -2.06 18.35
C PHE A 107 -2.59 -0.60 18.41
N TYR A 108 -2.22 -0.03 17.27
CA TYR A 108 -1.85 1.38 17.19
C TYR A 108 -2.98 2.29 17.66
N PHE A 109 -4.20 2.10 17.16
CA PHE A 109 -5.38 2.89 17.55
C PHE A 109 -5.76 2.71 19.03
N TYR A 110 -5.54 1.53 19.57
CA TYR A 110 -5.75 1.27 21.00
C TYR A 110 -4.75 2.07 21.86
N ILE A 111 -3.46 2.03 21.51
CA ILE A 111 -2.41 2.75 22.25
C ILE A 111 -2.57 4.27 22.10
N ASP A 112 -2.92 4.74 20.91
CA ASP A 112 -3.14 6.15 20.59
C ASP A 112 -4.44 6.71 21.17
N GLY A 113 -5.36 5.85 21.63
CA GLY A 113 -6.66 6.23 22.15
C GLY A 113 -7.71 6.59 21.09
N SER A 114 -7.39 6.44 19.80
CA SER A 114 -8.28 6.79 18.68
C SER A 114 -9.25 5.69 18.25
N LEU A 115 -9.17 4.50 18.85
CA LEU A 115 -9.98 3.34 18.46
C LEU A 115 -11.49 3.59 18.46
N THR A 116 -11.97 4.42 19.39
CA THR A 116 -13.41 4.76 19.52
C THR A 116 -13.88 5.81 18.53
N THR A 117 -12.96 6.56 17.92
CA THR A 117 -13.26 7.63 16.95
C THR A 117 -13.17 7.19 15.50
N ILE A 118 -12.54 6.04 15.24
CA ILE A 118 -12.33 5.53 13.89
C ILE A 118 -13.56 4.75 13.41
N HIS A 119 -14.01 5.04 12.20
CA HIS A 119 -15.00 4.22 11.50
C HIS A 119 -14.35 2.94 11.00
N LEU A 120 -14.36 1.90 11.84
CA LEU A 120 -13.59 0.66 11.65
C LEU A 120 -13.87 -0.04 10.30
N LEU A 121 -15.14 -0.17 9.90
CA LEU A 121 -15.48 -0.87 8.65
C LEU A 121 -14.95 -0.14 7.39
N PRO A 122 -15.17 1.16 7.19
CA PRO A 122 -14.55 1.92 6.09
C PRO A 122 -13.01 1.84 6.12
N PHE A 123 -12.41 1.91 7.30
CA PHE A 123 -10.97 1.79 7.47
C PHE A 123 -10.45 0.42 6.99
N LEU A 124 -11.07 -0.68 7.44
CA LEU A 124 -10.65 -2.03 7.05
C LEU A 124 -10.87 -2.30 5.55
N LEU A 125 -11.94 -1.80 4.95
CA LEU A 125 -12.16 -1.88 3.51
C LEU A 125 -11.10 -1.12 2.71
N GLY A 126 -10.71 0.07 3.18
CA GLY A 126 -9.59 0.83 2.61
C GLY A 126 -8.28 0.06 2.75
N LEU A 127 -7.98 -0.44 3.94
CA LEU A 127 -6.76 -1.21 4.22
C LEU A 127 -6.67 -2.48 3.37
N LEU A 128 -7.80 -3.17 3.15
CA LEU A 128 -7.87 -4.34 2.27
C LEU A 128 -7.49 -3.96 0.84
N SER A 129 -8.10 -2.92 0.29
CA SER A 129 -7.79 -2.39 -1.05
C SER A 129 -6.31 -2.03 -1.16
N ASN A 130 -5.77 -1.27 -0.19
CA ASN A 130 -4.36 -0.87 -0.13
C ASN A 130 -3.42 -2.08 -0.06
N CYS A 131 -3.81 -3.11 0.70
CA CYS A 131 -3.04 -4.35 0.77
C CYS A 131 -2.92 -5.02 -0.59
N PHE A 132 -4.00 -5.08 -1.37
CA PHE A 132 -3.99 -5.63 -2.74
C PHE A 132 -3.19 -4.75 -3.71
N ILE A 133 -3.32 -3.42 -3.66
CA ILE A 133 -2.56 -2.48 -4.48
C ILE A 133 -1.05 -2.70 -4.29
N LEU A 134 -0.59 -2.59 -3.04
CA LEU A 134 0.83 -2.69 -2.69
C LEU A 134 1.40 -4.09 -2.97
N SER A 135 0.58 -5.11 -2.74
CA SER A 135 0.88 -6.50 -3.05
C SER A 135 1.10 -6.73 -4.55
N ALA A 136 0.22 -6.20 -5.40
CA ALA A 136 0.33 -6.31 -6.84
C ALA A 136 1.53 -5.54 -7.38
N ILE A 137 1.76 -4.31 -6.89
CA ILE A 137 2.92 -3.49 -7.26
C ILE A 137 4.21 -4.25 -6.93
N TYR A 138 4.36 -4.77 -5.71
CA TYR A 138 5.56 -5.49 -5.32
C TYR A 138 5.74 -6.80 -6.11
N THR A 139 4.69 -7.58 -6.27
CA THR A 139 4.75 -8.84 -7.04
C THR A 139 5.17 -8.58 -8.49
N ARG A 140 4.70 -7.49 -9.08
CA ARG A 140 4.98 -7.13 -10.48
C ARG A 140 6.36 -6.50 -10.68
N THR A 141 6.81 -5.64 -9.76
CA THR A 141 7.98 -4.77 -9.97
C THR A 141 9.18 -5.13 -9.13
N ARG A 142 8.98 -5.87 -8.04
CA ARG A 142 9.99 -6.15 -7.00
C ARG A 142 10.64 -4.88 -6.43
N SER A 143 9.98 -3.74 -6.55
CA SER A 143 10.50 -2.45 -6.12
C SER A 143 9.91 -2.06 -4.75
N LEU A 144 10.78 -2.00 -3.75
CA LEU A 144 10.41 -1.46 -2.43
C LEU A 144 10.02 0.03 -2.55
N TRP A 145 10.78 0.81 -3.33
CA TRP A 145 10.52 2.23 -3.54
C TRP A 145 9.10 2.50 -4.05
N LEU A 146 8.62 1.74 -5.04
CA LEU A 146 7.27 1.95 -5.57
C LEU A 146 6.19 1.67 -4.52
N CYS A 147 6.39 0.69 -3.63
CA CYS A 147 5.49 0.44 -2.52
C CYS A 147 5.53 1.59 -1.50
N VAL A 148 6.73 2.04 -1.12
CA VAL A 148 6.95 3.19 -0.22
C VAL A 148 6.25 4.45 -0.74
N MET A 149 6.47 4.78 -2.01
CA MET A 149 5.87 5.94 -2.66
C MET A 149 4.33 5.80 -2.75
N THR A 150 3.82 4.64 -3.14
CA THR A 150 2.37 4.39 -3.24
C THR A 150 1.71 4.50 -1.87
N HIS A 151 2.28 3.88 -0.83
CA HIS A 151 1.77 3.99 0.53
C HIS A 151 1.76 5.44 1.02
N ALA A 152 2.83 6.18 0.76
CA ALA A 152 2.90 7.60 1.11
C ALA A 152 1.85 8.45 0.38
N LEU A 153 1.60 8.17 -0.91
CA LEU A 153 0.54 8.84 -1.67
C LEU A 153 -0.85 8.53 -1.10
N ILE A 154 -1.14 7.26 -0.82
CA ILE A 154 -2.41 6.86 -0.21
C ILE A 154 -2.62 7.59 1.12
N ASN A 155 -1.64 7.55 2.02
CA ASN A 155 -1.74 8.17 3.33
C ASN A 155 -1.88 9.70 3.26
N SER A 156 -1.18 10.36 2.36
CA SER A 156 -1.27 11.82 2.20
C SER A 156 -2.61 12.25 1.60
N LEU A 157 -3.08 11.56 0.56
CA LEU A 157 -4.35 11.87 -0.10
C LEU A 157 -5.56 11.55 0.79
N SER A 158 -5.49 10.47 1.56
CA SER A 158 -6.55 10.12 2.52
C SER A 158 -6.75 11.21 3.60
N GLN A 159 -5.68 11.88 4.03
CA GLN A 159 -5.76 12.99 4.98
C GLN A 159 -6.32 14.28 4.37
N LEU A 160 -6.37 14.39 3.04
CA LEU A 160 -6.96 15.50 2.30
C LEU A 160 -8.40 15.21 1.88
N SER A 161 -8.97 14.09 2.30
CA SER A 161 -10.30 13.66 1.95
C SER A 161 -11.32 13.97 3.04
N SER A 162 -12.52 14.37 2.64
CA SER A 162 -13.73 14.31 3.45
C SER A 162 -14.58 13.10 3.05
N ALA A 163 -15.73 12.88 3.70
CA ALA A 163 -16.57 11.72 3.44
C ALA A 163 -16.94 11.56 1.95
N GLU A 164 -16.73 10.37 1.40
CA GLU A 164 -17.04 10.00 0.02
C GLU A 164 -18.34 9.17 -0.10
N SER A 165 -18.81 8.95 -1.33
CA SER A 165 -19.93 8.07 -1.59
C SER A 165 -19.57 6.61 -1.29
N VAL A 166 -20.23 6.00 -0.30
CA VAL A 166 -19.95 4.63 0.15
C VAL A 166 -20.10 3.61 -0.99
N TRP A 167 -21.15 3.71 -1.78
CA TRP A 167 -21.40 2.74 -2.86
C TRP A 167 -20.39 2.82 -3.99
N LEU A 168 -20.04 4.02 -4.42
CA LEU A 168 -19.02 4.21 -5.46
C LEU A 168 -17.66 3.72 -4.98
N SER A 169 -17.30 4.03 -3.74
CA SER A 169 -16.06 3.57 -3.10
C SER A 169 -16.00 2.04 -3.07
N LEU A 170 -17.08 1.36 -2.67
CA LEU A 170 -17.13 -0.11 -2.65
C LEU A 170 -16.92 -0.73 -4.04
N VAL A 171 -17.61 -0.22 -5.05
CA VAL A 171 -17.47 -0.71 -6.44
C VAL A 171 -16.03 -0.54 -6.92
N ILE A 172 -15.43 0.61 -6.69
CA ILE A 172 -14.05 0.89 -7.10
C ILE A 172 -13.06 -0.03 -6.35
N LYS A 173 -13.25 -0.26 -5.04
CA LYS A 173 -12.38 -1.17 -4.27
C LYS A 173 -12.45 -2.61 -4.79
N VAL A 174 -13.62 -3.09 -5.19
CA VAL A 174 -13.77 -4.40 -5.85
C VAL A 174 -12.99 -4.43 -7.18
N LEU A 175 -13.14 -3.40 -8.02
CA LEU A 175 -12.39 -3.30 -9.28
C LEU A 175 -10.88 -3.27 -9.06
N ILE A 176 -10.40 -2.55 -8.06
CA ILE A 176 -8.97 -2.52 -7.67
C ILE A 176 -8.49 -3.91 -7.29
N ILE A 177 -9.23 -4.63 -6.45
CA ILE A 177 -8.85 -5.98 -6.02
C ILE A 177 -8.78 -6.93 -7.23
N LEU A 178 -9.77 -6.91 -8.13
CA LEU A 178 -9.78 -7.74 -9.33
C LEU A 178 -8.60 -7.40 -10.26
N LEU A 179 -8.31 -6.11 -10.45
CA LEU A 179 -7.16 -5.65 -11.24
C LEU A 179 -5.84 -6.11 -10.62
N ALA A 180 -5.69 -5.96 -9.30
CA ALA A 180 -4.49 -6.37 -8.56
C ALA A 180 -4.24 -7.88 -8.69
N MET A 181 -5.29 -8.69 -8.57
CA MET A 181 -5.23 -10.15 -8.76
C MET A 181 -4.80 -10.52 -10.19
N ARG A 182 -5.35 -9.85 -11.20
CA ARG A 182 -4.98 -10.09 -12.61
C ARG A 182 -3.51 -9.74 -12.88
N ILE A 183 -3.03 -8.60 -12.38
CA ILE A 183 -1.63 -8.18 -12.53
C ILE A 183 -0.68 -9.19 -11.87
N ALA A 184 -1.00 -9.64 -10.66
CA ALA A 184 -0.19 -10.60 -9.95
C ALA A 184 -0.14 -11.96 -10.67
N SER A 185 -1.27 -12.48 -11.16
CA SER A 185 -1.33 -13.74 -11.91
C SER A 185 -0.48 -13.70 -13.17
N SER A 186 -0.58 -12.63 -13.97
CA SER A 186 0.21 -12.46 -15.19
C SER A 186 1.72 -12.36 -14.92
N SER A 187 2.11 -11.94 -13.73
CA SER A 187 3.52 -11.84 -13.34
C SER A 187 4.11 -13.19 -12.92
N VAL A 188 3.31 -14.05 -12.30
CA VAL A 188 3.71 -15.41 -11.90
C VAL A 188 3.87 -16.31 -13.13
N GLU A 189 2.99 -16.20 -14.12
CA GLU A 189 3.10 -16.97 -15.38
C GLU A 189 4.37 -16.65 -16.14
N LYS A 190 4.73 -15.35 -16.25
CA LYS A 190 5.99 -14.92 -16.91
C LYS A 190 7.28 -15.36 -16.20
N SER A 191 7.20 -15.68 -14.93
CA SER A 191 8.36 -16.17 -14.15
C SER A 191 8.58 -17.69 -14.33
N LYS A 192 7.60 -18.42 -14.88
CA LYS A 192 7.66 -19.87 -15.11
C LYS A 192 7.94 -20.25 -16.55
N SER A 193 7.82 -19.30 -17.49
CA SER A 193 8.22 -19.42 -18.90
C SER A 193 9.67 -18.99 -19.10
#